data_74105f1f2b1d5b89a0ccc7771886b835
#
_entry.id   74105f1f2b1d5b89a0ccc7771886b835
#
_cell.length_a   1.000
_cell.length_b   1.000
_cell.length_c   1.000
_cell.angle_alpha   90.00
_cell.angle_beta   90.00
_cell.angle_gamma   90.00
#
_symmetry.space_group_name_H-M   'P 1'
#
loop_
_entity.id
_entity.type
_entity.pdbx_description
1 polymer ?
#
loop_
_entity_poly.entity_id
_entity_poly.type
_entity_poly.pdbx_seq_one_letter_code
_entity_poly.pdbx_strand_id
1 'polypeptide(L)'
;LLGASGYMGWGNSKMSISHSLRYKTNSYMLGALETEAEYSPNFVDYQVFMSWMPTKDWSVDVIGYISHNNYKFTPSTRETSFGTMENIHNFKVYFDGWEQDLFQTFYGTARIKRKIKDKHSISLSYTAFSTRERETYDIQGQYWLSNTSTATELAVGTYMEHARNRLNSSQHSLR
;
A
#
# COMPACT_ATOMS: atom_id res chain seq x y z
N LEU A 1 -8.09 8.10 -10.38
CA LEU A 1 -6.96 8.31 -9.49
C LEU A 1 -7.03 9.73 -8.95
N LEU A 2 -7.43 9.89 -7.69
CA LEU A 2 -7.27 11.15 -6.97
C LEU A 2 -5.93 11.11 -6.24
N GLY A 3 -5.16 12.16 -6.40
CA GLY A 3 -3.89 12.28 -5.72
C GLY A 3 -3.32 13.67 -5.88
N ALA A 4 -2.44 13.99 -4.97
CA ALA A 4 -1.66 15.21 -5.02
C ALA A 4 -0.17 14.85 -4.89
N SER A 5 0.67 15.56 -5.60
CA SER A 5 2.12 15.46 -5.43
C SER A 5 2.74 16.85 -5.44
N GLY A 6 3.69 17.04 -4.56
CA GLY A 6 4.48 18.26 -4.47
C GLY A 6 5.96 17.92 -4.57
N TYR A 7 6.69 18.77 -5.26
CA TYR A 7 8.13 18.72 -5.37
C TYR A 7 8.71 20.08 -5.00
N MET A 8 9.77 20.06 -4.23
CA MET A 8 10.52 21.26 -3.87
C MET A 8 12.02 20.96 -3.92
N GLY A 9 12.78 21.87 -4.51
CA GLY A 9 14.23 21.79 -4.59
C GLY A 9 14.88 23.12 -4.26
N TRP A 10 16.02 23.04 -3.61
CA TRP A 10 16.87 24.17 -3.32
C TRP A 10 18.33 23.78 -3.55
N GLY A 11 19.15 24.74 -3.99
CA GLY A 11 20.55 24.48 -4.21
C GLY A 11 21.40 25.74 -4.31
N ASN A 12 22.68 25.55 -4.07
CA ASN A 12 23.73 26.53 -4.29
C ASN A 12 24.96 25.84 -4.91
N SER A 13 26.07 26.53 -5.03
CA SER A 13 27.32 25.99 -5.63
C SER A 13 27.92 24.79 -4.89
N LYS A 14 27.53 24.53 -3.65
CA LYS A 14 28.08 23.45 -2.81
C LYS A 14 27.05 22.41 -2.38
N MET A 15 25.78 22.74 -2.38
CA MET A 15 24.74 21.88 -1.86
C MET A 15 23.48 21.98 -2.69
N SER A 16 22.85 20.85 -2.94
CA SER A 16 21.49 20.77 -3.46
C SER A 16 20.67 19.79 -2.61
N ILE A 17 19.41 20.13 -2.40
CA ILE A 17 18.45 19.26 -1.77
C ILE A 17 17.15 19.33 -2.57
N SER A 18 16.54 18.18 -2.75
CA SER A 18 15.23 18.07 -3.34
C SER A 18 14.40 17.07 -2.57
N HIS A 19 13.12 17.33 -2.48
CA HIS A 19 12.18 16.42 -1.86
C HIS A 19 10.86 16.42 -2.61
N SER A 20 10.17 15.31 -2.53
CA SER A 20 8.84 15.15 -3.06
C SER A 20 7.95 14.41 -2.07
N LEU A 21 6.70 14.83 -2.03
CA LEU A 21 5.64 14.17 -1.31
C LEU A 21 4.54 13.80 -2.30
N ARG A 22 4.04 12.58 -2.19
CA ARG A 22 2.94 12.09 -3.02
C ARG A 22 1.89 11.43 -2.15
N TYR A 23 0.66 11.81 -2.37
CA TYR A 23 -0.52 11.16 -1.83
C TYR A 23 -1.38 10.64 -2.98
N LYS A 24 -1.90 9.43 -2.88
CA LYS A 24 -2.84 8.85 -3.83
C LYS A 24 -3.92 8.06 -3.12
N THR A 25 -5.14 8.13 -3.67
CA THR A 25 -6.24 7.27 -3.27
C THR A 25 -7.08 6.89 -4.49
N ASN A 26 -7.65 5.71 -4.49
CA ASN A 26 -8.58 5.22 -5.51
C ASN A 26 -9.98 4.96 -4.91
N SER A 27 -10.20 5.26 -3.64
CA SER A 27 -11.43 4.91 -2.94
C SER A 27 -12.69 5.38 -3.68
N TYR A 28 -12.67 6.57 -4.27
CA TYR A 28 -13.81 7.10 -5.02
C TYR A 28 -14.11 6.34 -6.33
N MET A 29 -13.08 5.79 -7.02
CA MET A 29 -13.29 4.97 -8.22
C MET A 29 -13.86 3.60 -7.87
N LEU A 30 -13.39 3.04 -6.77
CA LEU A 30 -13.81 1.72 -6.32
C LEU A 30 -15.22 1.78 -5.71
N GLY A 31 -15.60 2.89 -5.08
CA GLY A 31 -16.97 3.13 -4.62
C GLY A 31 -17.97 3.42 -5.75
N ALA A 32 -17.51 3.73 -6.97
CA ALA A 32 -18.36 3.88 -8.15
C ALA A 32 -18.57 2.57 -8.92
N LEU A 33 -17.86 1.50 -8.57
CA LEU A 33 -18.14 0.18 -9.09
C LEU A 33 -19.42 -0.36 -8.44
N GLU A 34 -20.25 -1.05 -9.19
CA GLU A 34 -21.43 -1.78 -8.67
C GLU A 34 -21.03 -2.99 -7.79
N THR A 35 -19.85 -2.93 -7.18
CA THR A 35 -19.42 -3.91 -6.19
C THR A 35 -19.95 -3.46 -4.84
N GLU A 36 -20.76 -4.29 -4.24
CA GLU A 36 -21.32 -4.08 -2.90
C GLU A 36 -20.24 -4.28 -1.81
N ALA A 37 -19.14 -3.53 -1.91
CA ALA A 37 -18.04 -3.58 -0.96
C ALA A 37 -17.32 -2.22 -0.90
N GLU A 38 -16.87 -1.84 0.27
CA GLU A 38 -16.14 -0.60 0.47
C GLU A 38 -14.63 -0.85 0.39
N TYR A 39 -13.98 -0.20 -0.58
CA TYR A 39 -12.53 -0.25 -0.78
C TYR A 39 -11.91 1.11 -0.51
N SER A 40 -10.94 1.17 0.39
CA SER A 40 -10.30 2.42 0.79
C SER A 40 -8.77 2.33 0.77
N PRO A 41 -8.13 2.31 -0.42
CA PRO A 41 -6.67 2.34 -0.53
C PRO A 41 -6.14 3.77 -0.38
N ASN A 42 -5.12 3.92 0.44
CA ASN A 42 -4.40 5.17 0.67
C ASN A 42 -2.90 4.94 0.59
N PHE A 43 -2.21 5.77 -0.20
CA PHE A 43 -0.78 5.69 -0.44
C PHE A 43 -0.12 7.03 -0.15
N VAL A 44 0.87 7.05 0.70
CA VAL A 44 1.70 8.22 1.00
C VAL A 44 3.15 7.86 0.81
N ASP A 45 3.86 8.63 -0.02
CA ASP A 45 5.28 8.46 -0.25
C ASP A 45 6.01 9.79 -0.04
N TYR A 46 7.15 9.74 0.61
CA TYR A 46 8.06 10.85 0.74
C TYR A 46 9.46 10.45 0.30
N GLN A 47 10.09 11.31 -0.49
CA GLN A 47 11.45 11.12 -0.99
C GLN A 47 12.29 12.36 -0.74
N VAL A 48 13.54 12.15 -0.41
CA VAL A 48 14.54 13.21 -0.30
C VAL A 48 15.81 12.80 -1.00
N PHE A 49 16.40 13.73 -1.71
CA PHE A 49 17.74 13.62 -2.26
C PHE A 49 18.55 14.85 -1.84
N MET A 50 19.76 14.62 -1.35
CA MET A 50 20.71 15.67 -1.01
C MET A 50 22.05 15.35 -1.63
N SER A 51 22.68 16.34 -2.23
CA SER A 51 24.07 16.27 -2.67
C SER A 51 24.82 17.46 -2.09
N TRP A 52 25.93 17.19 -1.46
CA TRP A 52 26.78 18.19 -0.79
C TRP A 52 28.23 18.02 -1.20
N MET A 53 28.84 19.09 -1.68
CA MET A 53 30.24 19.18 -2.06
C MET A 53 30.96 20.20 -1.16
N PRO A 54 31.39 19.80 0.06
CA PRO A 54 32.05 20.71 0.98
C PRO A 54 33.36 21.27 0.40
N THR A 55 34.05 20.47 -0.40
CA THR A 55 35.25 20.86 -1.14
C THR A 55 35.22 20.32 -2.57
N LYS A 56 36.18 20.71 -3.41
CA LYS A 56 36.31 20.19 -4.80
C LYS A 56 36.59 18.68 -4.85
N ASP A 57 37.13 18.12 -3.77
CA ASP A 57 37.56 16.72 -3.70
C ASP A 57 36.58 15.82 -2.97
N TRP A 58 35.64 16.40 -2.23
CA TRP A 58 34.67 15.63 -1.45
C TRP A 58 33.22 15.84 -1.95
N SER A 59 32.50 14.76 -2.07
CA SER A 59 31.05 14.80 -2.22
C SER A 59 30.37 13.82 -1.28
N VAL A 60 29.22 14.22 -0.80
CA VAL A 60 28.30 13.41 0.01
C VAL A 60 26.93 13.43 -0.66
N ASP A 61 26.42 12.26 -0.97
CA ASP A 61 25.09 12.10 -1.53
C ASP A 61 24.23 11.30 -0.54
N VAL A 62 23.00 11.73 -0.33
CA VAL A 62 22.03 11.05 0.52
C VAL A 62 20.72 10.91 -0.22
N ILE A 63 20.15 9.71 -0.18
CA ILE A 63 18.80 9.41 -0.66
C ILE A 63 18.01 8.84 0.51
N GLY A 64 16.81 9.35 0.73
CA GLY A 64 15.85 8.82 1.68
C GLY A 64 14.49 8.60 1.02
N TYR A 65 13.84 7.52 1.39
CA TYR A 65 12.50 7.17 0.92
C TYR A 65 11.71 6.54 2.06
N ILE A 66 10.51 7.02 2.26
CA ILE A 66 9.55 6.46 3.19
C ILE A 66 8.22 6.30 2.45
N SER A 67 7.60 5.15 2.58
CA SER A 67 6.25 4.92 2.06
C SER A 67 5.35 4.29 3.12
N HIS A 68 4.10 4.68 3.08
CA HIS A 68 3.03 4.14 3.92
C HIS A 68 1.82 3.88 3.05
N ASN A 69 1.50 2.61 2.86
CA ASN A 69 0.37 2.17 2.06
C ASN A 69 -0.59 1.44 2.99
N ASN A 70 -1.82 1.86 3.00
CA ASN A 70 -2.89 1.26 3.77
C ASN A 70 -4.05 0.94 2.82
N TYR A 71 -4.47 -0.31 2.84
CA TYR A 71 -5.65 -0.79 2.12
C TYR A 71 -6.64 -1.30 3.14
N LYS A 72 -7.89 -0.88 3.02
CA LYS A 72 -8.98 -1.38 3.83
C LYS A 72 -10.10 -1.85 2.92
N PHE A 73 -10.62 -3.02 3.21
CA PHE A 73 -11.76 -3.64 2.55
C PHE A 73 -12.82 -4.00 3.59
N THR A 74 -14.06 -3.63 3.33
CA THR A 74 -15.21 -3.99 4.14
C THR A 74 -16.25 -4.59 3.20
N PRO A 75 -16.50 -5.90 3.28
CA PRO A 75 -17.50 -6.56 2.46
C PRO A 75 -18.91 -6.09 2.85
N SER A 76 -19.82 -6.07 1.90
CA SER A 76 -21.21 -5.75 2.13
C SER A 76 -22.12 -6.92 1.78
N THR A 77 -23.32 -6.91 2.34
CA THR A 77 -24.36 -7.92 2.09
C THR A 77 -24.77 -7.92 0.63
N ARG A 78 -24.90 -9.10 0.05
CA ARG A 78 -25.33 -9.31 -1.34
C ARG A 78 -26.62 -10.10 -1.40
N GLU A 79 -27.49 -9.71 -2.33
CA GLU A 79 -28.71 -10.43 -2.63
C GLU A 79 -28.89 -10.55 -4.15
N THR A 80 -29.13 -11.76 -4.63
CA THR A 80 -29.31 -12.05 -6.05
C THR A 80 -30.45 -13.01 -6.23
N SER A 81 -31.36 -12.71 -7.15
CA SER A 81 -32.43 -13.61 -7.54
C SER A 81 -32.16 -14.19 -8.91
N PHE A 82 -32.42 -15.48 -9.08
CA PHE A 82 -32.23 -16.20 -10.34
C PHE A 82 -33.27 -17.31 -10.50
N GLY A 83 -33.49 -17.76 -11.72
CA GLY A 83 -34.43 -18.83 -12.04
C GLY A 83 -35.42 -18.44 -13.13
N THR A 84 -36.55 -19.14 -13.18
CA THR A 84 -37.66 -18.88 -14.11
C THR A 84 -38.80 -18.17 -13.39
N MET A 85 -39.77 -17.66 -14.16
CA MET A 85 -40.97 -17.00 -13.58
C MET A 85 -41.74 -17.90 -12.61
N GLU A 86 -41.68 -19.22 -12.80
CA GLU A 86 -42.39 -20.20 -11.98
C GLU A 86 -41.53 -20.70 -10.79
N ASN A 87 -40.22 -20.51 -10.87
CA ASN A 87 -39.29 -21.04 -9.86
C ASN A 87 -38.12 -20.04 -9.64
N ILE A 88 -38.37 -19.08 -8.79
CA ILE A 88 -37.42 -18.02 -8.45
C ILE A 88 -36.69 -18.42 -7.18
N HIS A 89 -35.35 -18.43 -7.27
CA HIS A 89 -34.45 -18.62 -6.15
C HIS A 89 -33.89 -17.27 -5.72
N ASN A 90 -33.76 -17.07 -4.41
CA ASN A 90 -33.11 -15.93 -3.81
C ASN A 90 -31.85 -16.43 -3.06
N PHE A 91 -30.73 -15.90 -3.45
CA PHE A 91 -29.44 -16.14 -2.80
C PHE A 91 -28.97 -14.88 -2.10
N LYS A 92 -28.89 -14.93 -0.79
CA LYS A 92 -28.45 -13.81 0.04
C LYS A 92 -27.21 -14.19 0.80
N VAL A 93 -26.21 -13.29 0.77
CA VAL A 93 -24.97 -13.43 1.55
C VAL A 93 -24.85 -12.23 2.46
N TYR A 94 -24.80 -12.48 3.74
CA TYR A 94 -24.50 -11.49 4.76
C TYR A 94 -23.01 -11.56 5.05
N PHE A 95 -22.32 -10.43 4.97
CA PHE A 95 -20.94 -10.30 5.37
C PHE A 95 -20.83 -9.39 6.60
N ASP A 96 -19.92 -9.74 7.49
CA ASP A 96 -19.48 -8.92 8.61
C ASP A 96 -17.97 -9.01 8.71
N GLY A 97 -17.34 -7.94 9.23
CA GLY A 97 -15.90 -7.88 9.41
C GLY A 97 -15.18 -6.98 8.41
N TRP A 98 -13.87 -7.17 8.31
CA TRP A 98 -12.99 -6.29 7.54
C TRP A 98 -11.65 -6.97 7.23
N GLU A 99 -10.97 -6.41 6.23
CA GLU A 99 -9.60 -6.71 5.88
C GLU A 99 -8.79 -5.41 5.89
N GLN A 100 -7.58 -5.46 6.41
CA GLN A 100 -6.65 -4.34 6.37
C GLN A 100 -5.25 -4.81 6.08
N ASP A 101 -4.66 -4.22 5.05
CA ASP A 101 -3.29 -4.42 4.65
C ASP A 101 -2.49 -3.15 4.84
N LEU A 102 -1.38 -3.28 5.52
CA LEU A 102 -0.46 -2.20 5.82
C LEU A 102 0.93 -2.53 5.30
N PHE A 103 1.46 -1.68 4.42
CA PHE A 103 2.82 -1.78 3.90
C PHE A 103 3.58 -0.50 4.23
N GLN A 104 4.64 -0.65 5.01
CA GLN A 104 5.54 0.45 5.36
C GLN A 104 6.93 0.12 4.84
N THR A 105 7.51 1.04 4.08
CA THR A 105 8.87 0.89 3.55
C THR A 105 9.72 2.08 3.96
N PHE A 106 10.91 1.79 4.42
CA PHE A 106 11.98 2.75 4.62
C PHE A 106 13.18 2.34 3.79
N TYR A 107 13.74 3.28 3.06
CA TYR A 107 14.98 3.11 2.33
C TYR A 107 15.85 4.34 2.51
N GLY A 108 17.13 4.12 2.75
CA GLY A 108 18.10 5.19 2.85
C GLY A 108 19.46 4.77 2.32
N THR A 109 20.10 5.64 1.58
CA THR A 109 21.49 5.47 1.14
C THR A 109 22.27 6.74 1.41
N ALA A 110 23.45 6.59 1.96
CA ALA A 110 24.44 7.64 2.08
C ALA A 110 25.74 7.20 1.39
N ARG A 111 26.30 8.06 0.56
CA ARG A 111 27.58 7.84 -0.13
C ARG A 111 28.52 9.01 0.11
N ILE A 112 29.71 8.70 0.52
CA ILE A 112 30.83 9.66 0.61
C ILE A 112 31.84 9.29 -0.46
N LYS A 113 32.24 10.26 -1.26
CA LYS A 113 33.25 10.10 -2.29
C LYS A 113 34.35 11.12 -2.13
N ARG A 114 35.59 10.64 -2.23
CA ARG A 114 36.81 11.49 -2.25
C ARG A 114 37.55 11.30 -3.56
N LYS A 115 37.92 12.40 -4.21
CA LYS A 115 38.85 12.40 -5.33
C LYS A 115 40.28 12.51 -4.76
N ILE A 116 41.18 11.65 -5.27
CA ILE A 116 42.60 11.64 -4.90
C ILE A 116 43.35 11.93 -6.16
N LYS A 117 43.80 13.19 -6.29
CA LYS A 117 44.39 13.72 -7.53
C LYS A 117 43.41 13.48 -8.72
N ASP A 118 43.76 13.82 -9.91
CA ASP A 118 42.87 13.81 -11.07
C ASP A 118 42.55 12.41 -11.62
N LYS A 119 43.16 11.36 -11.10
CA LYS A 119 43.10 10.01 -11.66
C LYS A 119 42.43 8.96 -10.79
N HIS A 120 42.24 9.23 -9.52
CA HIS A 120 41.70 8.23 -8.58
C HIS A 120 40.54 8.79 -7.78
N SER A 121 39.62 7.93 -7.41
CA SER A 121 38.58 8.27 -6.44
C SER A 121 38.26 7.05 -5.56
N ILE A 122 37.97 7.32 -4.30
CA ILE A 122 37.50 6.33 -3.33
C ILE A 122 36.06 6.73 -2.95
N SER A 123 35.17 5.78 -2.85
CA SER A 123 33.81 6.02 -2.34
C SER A 123 33.42 4.93 -1.34
N LEU A 124 32.74 5.36 -0.30
CA LEU A 124 32.10 4.49 0.67
C LEU A 124 30.60 4.78 0.62
N SER A 125 29.79 3.75 0.51
CA SER A 125 28.34 3.87 0.55
C SER A 125 27.73 2.89 1.53
N TYR A 126 26.76 3.38 2.28
CA TYR A 126 25.93 2.60 3.19
C TYR A 126 24.49 2.71 2.76
N THR A 127 23.83 1.56 2.66
CA THR A 127 22.40 1.46 2.31
C THR A 127 21.69 0.69 3.41
N ALA A 128 20.55 1.22 3.85
CA ALA A 128 19.61 0.56 4.73
C ALA A 128 18.24 0.47 4.06
N PHE A 129 17.62 -0.68 4.15
CA PHE A 129 16.27 -0.96 3.71
C PHE A 129 15.52 -1.66 4.83
N SER A 130 14.29 -1.26 5.07
CA SER A 130 13.40 -1.95 5.99
C SER A 130 11.98 -1.91 5.46
N THR A 131 11.31 -3.04 5.50
CA THR A 131 9.88 -3.14 5.21
C THR A 131 9.14 -3.80 6.36
N ARG A 132 7.92 -3.34 6.58
CA ARG A 132 6.97 -3.93 7.51
C ARG A 132 5.65 -4.11 6.77
N GLU A 133 5.21 -5.35 6.74
CA GLU A 133 3.97 -5.75 6.09
C GLU A 133 3.05 -6.38 7.14
N ARG A 134 1.80 -5.99 7.12
CA ARG A 134 0.75 -6.55 7.94
C ARG A 134 -0.47 -6.78 7.08
N GLU A 135 -0.98 -7.97 7.09
CA GLU A 135 -2.24 -8.37 6.51
C GLU A 135 -3.10 -8.90 7.66
N THR A 136 -4.25 -8.31 7.84
CA THR A 136 -5.17 -8.67 8.91
C THR A 136 -6.55 -8.69 8.34
N TYR A 137 -7.22 -9.84 8.41
CA TYR A 137 -8.61 -9.95 8.07
C TYR A 137 -9.37 -10.78 9.10
N ASP A 138 -10.62 -10.40 9.29
CA ASP A 138 -11.59 -11.03 10.15
C ASP A 138 -12.94 -10.89 9.46
N ILE A 139 -13.28 -11.86 8.62
CA ILE A 139 -14.46 -11.83 7.75
C ILE A 139 -15.35 -13.02 8.08
N GLN A 140 -16.60 -12.73 8.38
CA GLN A 140 -17.66 -13.72 8.53
C GLN A 140 -18.68 -13.55 7.42
N GLY A 141 -19.02 -14.64 6.73
CA GLY A 141 -20.07 -14.70 5.75
C GLY A 141 -21.14 -15.71 6.16
N GLN A 142 -22.39 -15.34 6.04
CA GLN A 142 -23.54 -16.25 6.14
C GLN A 142 -24.30 -16.22 4.83
N TYR A 143 -24.60 -17.36 4.27
CA TYR A 143 -25.41 -17.43 3.05
C TYR A 143 -26.75 -18.12 3.31
N TRP A 144 -27.72 -17.65 2.56
CA TRP A 144 -29.08 -18.14 2.59
C TRP A 144 -29.57 -18.32 1.15
N LEU A 145 -30.00 -19.53 0.83
CA LEU A 145 -30.64 -19.85 -0.43
C LEU A 145 -32.11 -20.27 -0.16
N SER A 146 -33.02 -19.57 -0.74
CA SER A 146 -34.45 -19.85 -0.60
C SER A 146 -35.14 -19.92 -1.97
N ASN A 147 -36.25 -20.65 -2.04
CA ASN A 147 -37.18 -20.59 -3.17
C ASN A 147 -38.27 -19.60 -2.84
N THR A 148 -38.35 -18.50 -3.57
CA THR A 148 -39.31 -17.42 -3.32
C THR A 148 -40.73 -17.84 -3.70
N SER A 149 -40.88 -18.70 -4.70
CA SER A 149 -42.19 -19.17 -5.18
C SER A 149 -42.89 -20.12 -4.20
N THR A 150 -42.10 -20.89 -3.43
CA THR A 150 -42.62 -21.86 -2.45
C THR A 150 -42.40 -21.42 -1.01
N ALA A 151 -41.72 -20.29 -0.79
CA ALA A 151 -41.28 -19.81 0.52
C ALA A 151 -40.47 -20.86 1.30
N THR A 152 -39.71 -21.69 0.60
CA THR A 152 -38.97 -22.81 1.19
C THR A 152 -37.49 -22.42 1.28
N GLU A 153 -36.87 -22.62 2.45
CA GLU A 153 -35.43 -22.56 2.64
C GLU A 153 -34.79 -23.80 2.01
N LEU A 154 -33.78 -23.60 1.18
CA LEU A 154 -33.05 -24.66 0.48
C LEU A 154 -31.71 -24.96 1.09
N ALA A 155 -30.95 -23.91 1.49
CA ALA A 155 -29.63 -24.05 2.10
C ALA A 155 -29.31 -22.84 2.95
N VAL A 156 -28.63 -23.09 4.07
CA VAL A 156 -28.00 -22.07 4.92
C VAL A 156 -26.60 -22.54 5.29
N GLY A 157 -25.65 -21.64 5.28
CA GLY A 157 -24.30 -21.96 5.70
C GLY A 157 -23.54 -20.73 6.21
N THR A 158 -22.46 -20.98 6.90
CA THR A 158 -21.58 -19.96 7.43
C THR A 158 -20.15 -20.18 6.96
N TYR A 159 -19.46 -19.10 6.72
CA TYR A 159 -18.06 -19.05 6.39
C TYR A 159 -17.38 -18.05 7.35
N MET A 160 -16.24 -18.43 7.88
CA MET A 160 -15.44 -17.55 8.73
C MET A 160 -13.99 -17.66 8.31
N GLU A 161 -13.35 -16.52 8.11
CA GLU A 161 -11.94 -16.45 7.81
C GLU A 161 -11.27 -15.42 8.71
N HIS A 162 -10.14 -15.83 9.30
CA HIS A 162 -9.37 -15.01 10.21
C HIS A 162 -7.88 -15.26 9.99
N ALA A 163 -7.14 -14.20 9.69
CA ALA A 163 -5.69 -14.29 9.61
C ALA A 163 -5.00 -13.01 10.08
N ARG A 164 -3.78 -13.18 10.56
CA ARG A 164 -2.89 -12.09 10.99
C ARG A 164 -1.47 -12.41 10.56
N ASN A 165 -1.12 -11.98 9.38
CA ASN A 165 0.21 -12.14 8.82
C ASN A 165 1.07 -10.91 9.11
N ARG A 166 2.32 -11.11 9.47
CA ARG A 166 3.28 -10.03 9.73
C ARG A 166 4.63 -10.42 9.17
N LEU A 167 5.17 -9.56 8.33
CA LEU A 167 6.53 -9.66 7.83
C LEU A 167 7.29 -8.40 8.23
N ASN A 168 8.48 -8.58 8.82
CA ASN A 168 9.43 -7.50 9.02
C ASN A 168 10.75 -7.94 8.38
N SER A 169 11.27 -7.15 7.46
CA SER A 169 12.55 -7.40 6.81
C SER A 169 13.46 -6.18 6.94
N SER A 170 14.73 -6.41 7.18
CA SER A 170 15.75 -5.35 7.21
C SER A 170 16.99 -5.84 6.50
N GLN A 171 17.56 -4.98 5.66
CA GLN A 171 18.80 -5.25 4.92
C GLN A 171 19.74 -4.06 5.06
N HIS A 172 21.00 -4.36 5.24
CA HIS A 172 22.06 -3.38 5.33
C HIS A 172 23.19 -3.77 4.37
N SER A 173 23.75 -2.81 3.67
CA SER A 173 24.87 -3.02 2.75
C SER A 173 25.89 -1.92 2.90
N LEU A 174 27.15 -2.31 2.95
CA LEU A 174 28.30 -1.41 2.93
C LEU A 174 29.16 -1.75 1.72
N ARG A 175 29.55 -0.75 0.94
CA ARG A 175 30.39 -0.86 -0.27
C ARG A 175 31.43 0.22 -0.30
#